data_d36c0a5d4d9f0b579a5c8f9280300204
#
_entry.id   d36c0a5d4d9f0b579a5c8f9280300204
#
_cell.length_a   1.000
_cell.length_b   1.000
_cell.length_c   1.000
_cell.angle_alpha   90.00
_cell.angle_beta   90.00
_cell.angle_gamma   90.00
#
_symmetry.space_group_name_H-M   'P 1'
#
loop_
_entity.id
_entity.type
_entity.pdbx_description
1 polymer ?
#
loop_
_entity_poly.entity_id
_entity_poly.type
_entity_poly.pdbx_seq_one_letter_code
_entity_poly.pdbx_strand_id
1 'polypeptide(L)'
;MLQCSAKNVNPLELFVTSLPVAAVVPELFTALDASPQVLLTAPTGAGKSTWLPLRLLEHGGIKGRIILLEPRRLAARNVAQRLAELLNEKPGETVGYRMRAQSCVGSQTRLEVVTEGVLTRMIQRDPELTGVGLVILDEFHERSLQADLALALLLDVQLGLRDDLKLLIMSATLDNGRLQQLLPDAPMIISEGRTFPVERRYQPLAAHLRFDEAVAIATAEL
;
A
#
# COMPACT_ATOMS: atom_id res chain seq x y z
N MET A 1 13.60 26.61 38.57
CA MET A 1 14.17 26.60 37.22
C MET A 1 14.03 25.18 36.68
N LEU A 2 12.95 24.90 35.95
CA LEU A 2 12.73 23.64 35.26
C LEU A 2 13.14 23.83 33.80
N GLN A 3 14.31 23.32 33.44
CA GLN A 3 14.75 23.26 32.04
C GLN A 3 13.91 22.20 31.35
N CYS A 4 13.00 22.64 30.48
CA CYS A 4 12.30 21.79 29.54
C CYS A 4 13.30 21.33 28.48
N SER A 5 13.78 20.09 28.59
CA SER A 5 14.60 19.43 27.56
C SER A 5 13.76 19.28 26.32
N ALA A 6 13.97 20.15 25.33
CA ALA A 6 13.44 19.96 23.99
C ALA A 6 14.04 18.68 23.42
N LYS A 7 13.26 17.59 23.38
CA LYS A 7 13.62 16.40 22.62
C LYS A 7 13.81 16.83 21.16
N ASN A 8 15.02 16.67 20.66
CA ASN A 8 15.30 16.78 19.23
C ASN A 8 14.47 15.70 18.50
N VAL A 9 13.27 16.06 18.11
CA VAL A 9 12.43 15.22 17.27
C VAL A 9 13.05 15.24 15.88
N ASN A 10 13.44 14.08 15.39
CA ASN A 10 13.99 13.92 14.04
C ASN A 10 12.99 14.49 13.02
N PRO A 11 13.39 15.40 12.10
CA PRO A 11 12.49 15.95 11.08
C PRO A 11 11.74 14.88 10.27
N LEU A 12 12.32 13.68 10.10
CA LEU A 12 11.68 12.52 9.50
C LEU A 12 10.52 11.97 10.35
N GLU A 13 10.64 11.96 11.68
CA GLU A 13 9.54 11.53 12.57
C GLU A 13 8.37 12.52 12.53
N LEU A 14 8.63 13.82 12.46
CA LEU A 14 7.60 14.85 12.30
C LEU A 14 6.86 14.73 10.96
N PHE A 15 7.56 14.44 9.87
CA PHE A 15 6.96 14.21 8.56
C PHE A 15 6.10 12.93 8.55
N VAL A 16 6.56 11.88 9.20
CA VAL A 16 5.91 10.57 9.31
C VAL A 16 4.62 10.63 10.14
N THR A 17 4.60 11.38 11.23
CA THR A 17 3.40 11.56 12.07
C THR A 17 2.33 12.46 11.43
N SER A 18 2.68 13.19 10.36
CA SER A 18 1.75 14.06 9.64
C SER A 18 0.99 13.35 8.49
N LEU A 19 1.33 12.10 8.19
CA LEU A 19 0.66 11.34 7.14
C LEU A 19 -0.79 11.00 7.57
N PRO A 20 -1.79 11.19 6.69
CA PRO A 20 -3.19 10.93 7.03
C PRO A 20 -3.44 9.50 7.54
N VAL A 21 -2.78 8.49 6.96
CA VAL A 21 -2.95 7.09 7.37
C VAL A 21 -2.47 6.83 8.80
N ALA A 22 -1.59 7.67 9.36
CA ALA A 22 -1.08 7.50 10.72
C ALA A 22 -2.19 7.58 11.78
N ALA A 23 -3.23 8.38 11.54
CA ALA A 23 -4.34 8.56 12.47
C ALA A 23 -5.15 7.27 12.68
N VAL A 24 -5.21 6.40 11.67
CA VAL A 24 -6.02 5.17 11.70
C VAL A 24 -5.22 3.91 12.01
N VAL A 25 -3.90 4.01 12.22
CA VAL A 25 -3.04 2.85 12.52
C VAL A 25 -3.47 2.07 13.77
N PRO A 26 -3.81 2.71 14.90
CA PRO A 26 -4.26 1.96 16.08
C PRO A 26 -5.54 1.15 15.82
N GLU A 27 -6.50 1.72 15.10
CA GLU A 27 -7.72 1.03 14.70
C GLU A 27 -7.42 -0.12 13.74
N LEU A 28 -6.52 0.10 12.77
CA LEU A 28 -6.08 -0.92 11.82
C LEU A 28 -5.43 -2.11 12.51
N PHE A 29 -4.58 -1.88 13.51
CA PHE A 29 -3.96 -2.95 14.28
C PHE A 29 -5.01 -3.77 15.03
N THR A 30 -5.94 -3.10 15.71
CA THR A 30 -7.05 -3.77 16.38
C THR A 30 -7.89 -4.61 15.42
N ALA A 31 -8.19 -4.07 14.24
CA ALA A 31 -8.96 -4.78 13.22
C ALA A 31 -8.19 -5.99 12.66
N LEU A 32 -6.88 -5.87 12.40
CA LEU A 32 -6.04 -6.97 11.93
C LEU A 32 -5.88 -8.07 12.98
N ASP A 33 -5.86 -7.73 14.28
CA ASP A 33 -5.82 -8.74 15.34
C ASP A 33 -7.14 -9.51 15.43
N ALA A 34 -8.27 -8.81 15.25
CA ALA A 34 -9.61 -9.37 15.39
C ALA A 34 -10.16 -10.06 14.15
N SER A 35 -9.70 -9.68 12.93
CA SER A 35 -10.26 -10.17 11.67
C SER A 35 -9.16 -10.68 10.73
N PRO A 36 -9.42 -11.76 9.96
CA PRO A 36 -8.50 -12.24 8.93
C PRO A 36 -8.44 -11.31 7.71
N GLN A 37 -9.45 -10.46 7.51
CA GLN A 37 -9.55 -9.57 6.36
C GLN A 37 -9.90 -8.16 6.83
N VAL A 38 -9.20 -7.15 6.32
CA VAL A 38 -9.44 -5.74 6.63
C VAL A 38 -9.41 -4.91 5.36
N LEU A 39 -10.32 -3.97 5.24
CA LEU A 39 -10.37 -2.99 4.16
C LEU A 39 -9.87 -1.63 4.66
N LEU A 40 -8.95 -1.03 3.93
CA LEU A 40 -8.46 0.31 4.23
C LEU A 40 -8.71 1.24 3.03
N THR A 41 -9.47 2.30 3.25
CA THR A 41 -9.62 3.37 2.28
C THR A 41 -8.87 4.60 2.76
N ALA A 42 -7.96 5.09 1.92
CA ALA A 42 -7.23 6.32 2.19
C ALA A 42 -6.81 6.96 0.85
N PRO A 43 -6.84 8.29 0.71
CA PRO A 43 -6.52 8.96 -0.55
C PRO A 43 -5.07 8.72 -0.98
N THR A 44 -4.77 9.06 -2.23
CA THR A 44 -3.39 9.05 -2.74
C THR A 44 -2.52 10.00 -1.90
N GLY A 45 -1.27 9.63 -1.66
CA GLY A 45 -0.36 10.42 -0.82
C GLY A 45 -0.58 10.29 0.70
N ALA A 46 -1.57 9.51 1.16
CA ALA A 46 -1.82 9.30 2.58
C ALA A 46 -0.73 8.46 3.30
N GLY A 47 0.20 7.84 2.57
CA GLY A 47 1.26 7.00 3.13
C GLY A 47 0.94 5.50 3.15
N LYS A 48 -0.14 5.05 2.47
CA LYS A 48 -0.55 3.64 2.39
C LYS A 48 0.58 2.71 1.93
N SER A 49 1.20 3.01 0.81
CA SER A 49 2.19 2.15 0.15
C SER A 49 3.60 2.34 0.68
N THR A 50 3.94 3.54 1.16
CA THR A 50 5.32 3.94 1.45
C THR A 50 5.67 4.09 2.93
N TRP A 51 4.70 4.01 3.82
CA TRP A 51 4.93 4.12 5.26
C TRP A 51 4.19 3.04 6.07
N LEU A 52 2.91 2.84 5.78
CA LEU A 52 2.07 1.88 6.53
C LEU A 52 2.67 0.46 6.58
N PRO A 53 3.25 -0.10 5.49
CA PRO A 53 3.85 -1.43 5.53
C PRO A 53 4.98 -1.57 6.55
N LEU A 54 5.75 -0.51 6.80
CA LEU A 54 6.79 -0.52 7.85
C LEU A 54 6.18 -0.55 9.25
N ARG A 55 5.08 0.18 9.48
CA ARG A 55 4.37 0.13 10.76
C ARG A 55 3.78 -1.26 11.03
N LEU A 56 3.31 -1.93 9.98
CA LEU A 56 2.82 -3.30 10.07
C LEU A 56 3.94 -4.31 10.38
N LEU A 57 5.18 -4.06 9.92
CA LEU A 57 6.33 -4.88 10.31
C LEU A 57 6.66 -4.79 11.81
N GLU A 58 6.37 -3.66 12.43
CA GLU A 58 6.60 -3.43 13.86
C GLU A 58 5.45 -3.99 14.72
N HIS A 59 4.31 -4.27 14.11
CA HIS A 59 3.15 -4.83 14.81
C HIS A 59 3.38 -6.30 15.16
N GLY A 60 3.41 -6.60 16.45
CA GLY A 60 3.72 -7.94 16.95
C GLY A 60 2.69 -9.04 16.64
N GLY A 61 1.49 -8.66 16.18
CA GLY A 61 0.42 -9.59 15.79
C GLY A 61 0.63 -10.29 14.45
N ILE A 62 1.53 -9.78 13.59
CA ILE A 62 1.81 -10.37 12.27
C ILE A 62 3.02 -11.30 12.38
N LYS A 63 2.76 -12.61 12.26
CA LYS A 63 3.81 -13.63 12.30
C LYS A 63 4.27 -13.97 10.89
N GLY A 64 5.58 -13.80 10.61
CA GLY A 64 6.14 -14.11 9.31
C GLY A 64 6.37 -12.89 8.42
N ARG A 65 6.48 -13.13 7.12
CA ARG A 65 6.73 -12.10 6.11
C ARG A 65 5.44 -11.39 5.73
N ILE A 66 5.60 -10.14 5.30
CA ILE A 66 4.55 -9.34 4.68
C ILE A 66 4.79 -9.32 3.18
N ILE A 67 3.77 -9.62 2.40
CA ILE A 67 3.77 -9.46 0.94
C ILE A 67 2.94 -8.24 0.60
N LEU A 68 3.52 -7.27 -0.11
CA LEU A 68 2.84 -6.10 -0.64
C LEU A 68 2.68 -6.25 -2.16
N LEU A 69 1.45 -6.44 -2.61
CA LEU A 69 1.12 -6.45 -4.02
C LEU A 69 1.04 -5.02 -4.54
N GLU A 70 1.87 -4.70 -5.52
CA GLU A 70 1.83 -3.44 -6.27
C GLU A 70 1.63 -3.77 -7.77
N PRO A 71 0.56 -3.30 -8.43
CA PRO A 71 0.24 -3.74 -9.79
C PRO A 71 1.29 -3.32 -10.82
N ARG A 72 1.98 -2.20 -10.61
CA ARG A 72 2.89 -1.61 -11.58
C ARG A 72 4.35 -1.90 -11.26
N ARG A 73 5.07 -2.48 -12.20
CA ARG A 73 6.49 -2.86 -12.02
C ARG A 73 7.40 -1.72 -11.55
N LEU A 74 7.26 -0.53 -12.15
CA LEU A 74 8.06 0.63 -11.76
C LEU A 74 7.70 1.11 -10.34
N ALA A 75 6.41 1.14 -10.02
CA ALA A 75 5.94 1.49 -8.69
C ALA A 75 6.42 0.48 -7.65
N ALA A 76 6.32 -0.83 -7.92
CA ALA A 76 6.81 -1.88 -7.02
C ALA A 76 8.29 -1.70 -6.64
N ARG A 77 9.15 -1.40 -7.62
CA ARG A 77 10.56 -1.13 -7.36
C ARG A 77 10.75 0.15 -6.54
N ASN A 78 10.07 1.23 -6.92
CA ASN A 78 10.21 2.53 -6.24
C ASN A 78 9.66 2.47 -4.81
N VAL A 79 8.55 1.77 -4.60
CA VAL A 79 7.98 1.53 -3.25
C VAL A 79 8.98 0.75 -2.40
N ALA A 80 9.53 -0.36 -2.90
CA ALA A 80 10.52 -1.14 -2.16
C ALA A 80 11.78 -0.31 -1.84
N GLN A 81 12.26 0.47 -2.80
CA GLN A 81 13.40 1.36 -2.58
C GLN A 81 13.09 2.41 -1.51
N ARG A 82 11.93 3.07 -1.59
CA ARG A 82 11.51 4.09 -0.61
C ARG A 82 11.35 3.51 0.79
N LEU A 83 10.76 2.32 0.91
CA LEU A 83 10.62 1.63 2.20
C LEU A 83 11.98 1.26 2.81
N ALA A 84 12.93 0.77 1.99
CA ALA A 84 14.29 0.49 2.44
C ALA A 84 15.04 1.76 2.87
N GLU A 85 14.94 2.86 2.10
CA GLU A 85 15.53 4.16 2.45
C GLU A 85 15.02 4.69 3.80
N LEU A 86 13.73 4.50 4.12
CA LEU A 86 13.15 4.90 5.41
C LEU A 86 13.74 4.11 6.59
N LEU A 87 14.25 2.91 6.33
CA LEU A 87 14.99 2.08 7.30
C LEU A 87 16.50 2.36 7.30
N ASN A 88 17.00 3.26 6.43
CA ASN A 88 18.41 3.47 6.13
C ASN A 88 19.11 2.18 5.62
N GLU A 89 18.40 1.37 4.87
CA GLU A 89 18.85 0.11 4.30
C GLU A 89 18.82 0.14 2.76
N LYS A 90 19.41 -0.89 2.14
CA LYS A 90 19.27 -1.14 0.71
C LYS A 90 18.18 -2.17 0.44
N PRO A 91 17.50 -2.12 -0.73
CA PRO A 91 16.61 -3.19 -1.14
C PRO A 91 17.32 -4.56 -1.13
N GLY A 92 16.65 -5.58 -0.57
CA GLY A 92 17.19 -6.92 -0.36
C GLY A 92 17.59 -7.22 1.09
N GLU A 93 17.64 -6.22 1.95
CA GLU A 93 17.78 -6.38 3.40
C GLU A 93 16.39 -6.65 4.02
N THR A 94 15.90 -5.82 4.93
CA THR A 94 14.55 -5.98 5.53
C THR A 94 13.43 -5.87 4.50
N VAL A 95 13.59 -4.96 3.52
CA VAL A 95 12.64 -4.75 2.42
C VAL A 95 13.25 -5.23 1.11
N GLY A 96 12.50 -6.05 0.37
CA GLY A 96 12.89 -6.50 -0.95
C GLY A 96 11.77 -6.39 -1.97
N TYR A 97 12.04 -6.78 -3.21
CA TYR A 97 11.03 -6.85 -4.26
C TYR A 97 11.24 -8.05 -5.18
N ARG A 98 10.13 -8.53 -5.75
CA ARG A 98 10.14 -9.55 -6.82
C ARG A 98 9.23 -9.12 -7.97
N MET A 99 9.77 -9.08 -9.15
CA MET A 99 9.07 -8.80 -10.39
C MET A 99 9.49 -9.84 -11.45
N ARG A 100 8.77 -9.90 -12.56
CA ARG A 100 9.18 -10.76 -13.67
C ARG A 100 10.61 -10.43 -14.11
N ALA A 101 11.49 -11.42 -14.08
CA ALA A 101 12.91 -11.32 -14.44
C ALA A 101 13.78 -10.40 -13.54
N GLN A 102 13.27 -9.87 -12.45
CA GLN A 102 14.03 -9.07 -11.49
C GLN A 102 13.63 -9.42 -10.06
N SER A 103 14.62 -9.68 -9.23
CA SER A 103 14.42 -9.98 -7.80
C SER A 103 15.55 -9.39 -6.99
N CYS A 104 15.21 -8.75 -5.90
CA CYS A 104 16.16 -8.26 -4.91
C CYS A 104 15.59 -8.57 -3.52
N VAL A 105 15.88 -9.77 -3.04
CA VAL A 105 15.46 -10.29 -1.72
C VAL A 105 16.61 -11.07 -1.11
N GLY A 106 16.72 -11.04 0.20
CA GLY A 106 17.73 -11.76 0.98
C GLY A 106 17.10 -12.63 2.07
N SER A 107 17.92 -13.31 2.85
CA SER A 107 17.48 -14.14 3.97
C SER A 107 16.83 -13.34 5.11
N GLN A 108 17.13 -12.04 5.19
CA GLN A 108 16.58 -11.12 6.20
C GLN A 108 15.35 -10.37 5.72
N THR A 109 14.90 -10.58 4.47
CA THR A 109 13.77 -9.87 3.90
C THR A 109 12.48 -10.31 4.60
N ARG A 110 11.81 -9.35 5.22
CA ARG A 110 10.54 -9.51 5.94
C ARG A 110 9.36 -8.85 5.22
N LEU A 111 9.61 -7.86 4.38
CA LEU A 111 8.62 -7.20 3.55
C LEU A 111 9.04 -7.33 2.09
N GLU A 112 8.22 -8.03 1.30
CA GLU A 112 8.47 -8.23 -0.13
C GLU A 112 7.42 -7.49 -0.95
N VAL A 113 7.85 -6.53 -1.76
CA VAL A 113 6.98 -5.87 -2.74
C VAL A 113 6.97 -6.71 -4.02
N VAL A 114 5.79 -7.17 -4.41
CA VAL A 114 5.63 -8.09 -5.56
C VAL A 114 4.64 -7.55 -6.57
N THR A 115 4.81 -7.93 -7.83
CA THR A 115 3.80 -7.67 -8.87
C THR A 115 2.78 -8.82 -8.95
N GLU A 116 1.59 -8.53 -9.48
CA GLU A 116 0.45 -9.46 -9.56
C GLU A 116 0.82 -10.86 -10.06
N GLY A 117 1.49 -10.95 -11.22
CA GLY A 117 1.89 -12.23 -11.80
C GLY A 117 2.95 -12.98 -10.97
N VAL A 118 3.68 -12.30 -10.07
CA VAL A 118 4.59 -12.95 -9.13
C VAL A 118 3.80 -13.53 -7.96
N LEU A 119 2.86 -12.79 -7.39
CA LEU A 119 2.02 -13.29 -6.30
C LEU A 119 1.22 -14.53 -6.74
N THR A 120 0.58 -14.47 -7.91
CA THR A 120 -0.14 -15.63 -8.45
C THR A 120 0.76 -16.86 -8.57
N ARG A 121 2.00 -16.70 -9.05
CA ARG A 121 2.97 -17.81 -9.11
C ARG A 121 3.44 -18.28 -7.74
N MET A 122 3.55 -17.40 -6.75
CA MET A 122 3.88 -17.79 -5.39
C MET A 122 2.80 -18.72 -4.83
N ILE A 123 1.53 -18.34 -4.97
CA ILE A 123 0.39 -19.16 -4.54
C ILE A 123 0.34 -20.51 -5.30
N GLN A 124 0.59 -20.51 -6.61
CA GLN A 124 0.62 -21.75 -7.40
C GLN A 124 1.74 -22.72 -7.00
N ARG A 125 2.90 -22.21 -6.56
CA ARG A 125 4.05 -23.02 -6.15
C ARG A 125 3.98 -23.47 -4.71
N ASP A 126 3.43 -22.64 -3.87
CA ASP A 126 3.26 -22.86 -2.43
C ASP A 126 1.87 -22.34 -2.04
N PRO A 127 0.83 -23.16 -2.17
CA PRO A 127 -0.55 -22.80 -1.85
C PRO A 127 -0.75 -22.34 -0.41
N GLU A 128 0.09 -22.83 0.51
CA GLU A 128 0.04 -22.44 1.91
C GLU A 128 0.73 -21.09 2.17
N LEU A 129 1.44 -20.51 1.19
CA LEU A 129 2.25 -19.32 1.37
C LEU A 129 3.12 -19.39 2.63
N THR A 130 3.88 -20.47 2.75
CA THR A 130 4.67 -20.82 3.92
C THR A 130 5.52 -19.64 4.42
N GLY A 131 5.36 -19.29 5.70
CA GLY A 131 6.09 -18.20 6.32
C GLY A 131 5.61 -16.79 5.95
N VAL A 132 4.46 -16.65 5.27
CA VAL A 132 3.76 -15.38 5.04
C VAL A 132 2.67 -15.22 6.09
N GLY A 133 2.61 -14.08 6.76
CA GLY A 133 1.60 -13.76 7.77
C GLY A 133 0.58 -12.72 7.32
N LEU A 134 0.96 -11.85 6.38
CA LEU A 134 0.09 -10.82 5.84
C LEU A 134 0.32 -10.62 4.35
N VAL A 135 -0.76 -10.54 3.59
CA VAL A 135 -0.75 -10.06 2.21
C VAL A 135 -1.51 -8.75 2.12
N ILE A 136 -0.86 -7.73 1.59
CA ILE A 136 -1.42 -6.41 1.33
C ILE A 136 -1.69 -6.30 -0.17
N LEU A 137 -2.93 -6.02 -0.56
CA LEU A 137 -3.31 -5.73 -1.93
C LEU A 137 -3.44 -4.21 -2.07
N ASP A 138 -2.45 -3.56 -2.69
CA ASP A 138 -2.44 -2.11 -2.87
C ASP A 138 -3.12 -1.69 -4.19
N GLU A 139 -3.60 -0.46 -4.23
CA GLU A 139 -4.29 0.15 -5.39
C GLU A 139 -5.43 -0.72 -5.96
N PHE A 140 -6.13 -1.45 -5.09
CA PHE A 140 -7.15 -2.43 -5.50
C PHE A 140 -8.31 -1.81 -6.30
N HIS A 141 -8.53 -0.50 -6.18
CA HIS A 141 -9.51 0.25 -6.97
C HIS A 141 -9.18 0.32 -8.48
N GLU A 142 -7.96 0.03 -8.91
CA GLU A 142 -7.60 -0.04 -10.34
C GLU A 142 -8.26 -1.25 -11.05
N ARG A 143 -8.76 -2.23 -10.30
CA ARG A 143 -9.59 -3.35 -10.76
C ARG A 143 -8.98 -4.11 -11.93
N SER A 144 -7.73 -4.56 -11.77
CA SER A 144 -7.14 -5.47 -12.74
C SER A 144 -7.68 -6.89 -12.57
N LEU A 145 -7.82 -7.62 -13.67
CA LEU A 145 -8.17 -9.05 -13.63
C LEU A 145 -7.20 -9.86 -12.78
N GLN A 146 -5.93 -9.48 -12.78
CA GLN A 146 -4.87 -10.17 -12.02
C GLN A 146 -4.99 -9.92 -10.52
N ALA A 147 -5.37 -8.70 -10.10
CA ALA A 147 -5.62 -8.39 -8.70
C ALA A 147 -6.87 -9.11 -8.18
N ASP A 148 -7.94 -9.14 -8.97
CA ASP A 148 -9.16 -9.87 -8.63
C ASP A 148 -8.89 -11.37 -8.53
N LEU A 149 -8.09 -11.95 -9.44
CA LEU A 149 -7.66 -13.35 -9.37
C LEU A 149 -6.80 -13.63 -8.13
N ALA A 150 -5.86 -12.73 -7.83
CA ALA A 150 -5.02 -12.88 -6.63
C ALA A 150 -5.87 -12.87 -5.35
N LEU A 151 -6.84 -11.95 -5.25
CA LEU A 151 -7.76 -11.92 -4.12
C LEU A 151 -8.57 -13.23 -4.02
N ALA A 152 -9.14 -13.72 -5.12
CA ALA A 152 -9.91 -14.95 -5.12
C ALA A 152 -9.07 -16.16 -4.65
N LEU A 153 -7.82 -16.28 -5.13
CA LEU A 153 -6.90 -17.34 -4.70
C LEU A 153 -6.53 -17.20 -3.22
N LEU A 154 -6.30 -15.99 -2.73
CA LEU A 154 -5.99 -15.74 -1.32
C LEU A 154 -7.16 -16.09 -0.40
N LEU A 155 -8.38 -15.79 -0.80
CA LEU A 155 -9.59 -16.18 -0.05
C LEU A 155 -9.75 -17.71 -0.01
N ASP A 156 -9.46 -18.41 -1.12
CA ASP A 156 -9.46 -19.87 -1.17
C ASP A 156 -8.38 -20.46 -0.24
N VAL A 157 -7.18 -19.87 -0.22
CA VAL A 157 -6.10 -20.23 0.72
C VAL A 157 -6.54 -20.05 2.17
N GLN A 158 -7.16 -18.91 2.52
CA GLN A 158 -7.67 -18.67 3.87
C GLN A 158 -8.74 -19.71 4.27
N LEU A 159 -9.67 -19.98 3.37
CA LEU A 159 -10.79 -20.88 3.65
C LEU A 159 -10.36 -22.34 3.82
N GLY A 160 -9.40 -22.80 3.03
CA GLY A 160 -9.02 -24.20 2.96
C GLY A 160 -7.74 -24.61 3.66
N LEU A 161 -6.77 -23.68 3.78
CA LEU A 161 -5.40 -24.01 4.19
C LEU A 161 -4.84 -23.14 5.33
N ARG A 162 -5.20 -21.85 5.39
CA ARG A 162 -4.53 -20.88 6.25
C ARG A 162 -5.53 -19.87 6.85
N ASP A 163 -6.26 -20.28 7.86
CA ASP A 163 -7.17 -19.42 8.63
C ASP A 163 -6.44 -18.29 9.41
N ASP A 164 -5.14 -18.45 9.64
CA ASP A 164 -4.26 -17.47 10.28
C ASP A 164 -3.72 -16.39 9.34
N LEU A 165 -3.77 -16.59 8.01
CA LEU A 165 -3.28 -15.63 7.03
C LEU A 165 -4.12 -14.35 7.08
N LYS A 166 -3.47 -13.19 7.20
CA LYS A 166 -4.15 -11.90 7.19
C LYS A 166 -4.14 -11.29 5.79
N LEU A 167 -5.25 -10.63 5.44
CA LEU A 167 -5.38 -9.87 4.19
C LEU A 167 -5.73 -8.42 4.51
N LEU A 168 -4.97 -7.49 3.93
CA LEU A 168 -5.27 -6.06 3.97
C LEU A 168 -5.48 -5.57 2.54
N ILE A 169 -6.70 -5.12 2.22
CA ILE A 169 -7.03 -4.60 0.90
C ILE A 169 -7.08 -3.08 0.99
N MET A 170 -6.20 -2.39 0.24
CA MET A 170 -6.08 -0.94 0.25
C MET A 170 -6.63 -0.32 -1.03
N SER A 171 -7.41 0.74 -0.89
CA SER A 171 -8.04 1.47 -1.98
C SER A 171 -7.88 2.99 -1.79
N ALA A 172 -7.81 3.74 -2.88
CA ALA A 172 -7.84 5.20 -2.84
C ALA A 172 -9.25 5.78 -2.90
N THR A 173 -10.25 4.98 -3.24
CA THR A 173 -11.63 5.43 -3.42
C THR A 173 -12.59 4.78 -2.42
N LEU A 174 -13.65 5.50 -2.07
CA LEU A 174 -14.73 5.00 -1.21
C LEU A 174 -15.69 4.02 -1.92
N ASP A 175 -15.57 3.87 -3.25
CA ASP A 175 -16.42 2.95 -4.02
C ASP A 175 -16.00 1.49 -3.83
N ASN A 176 -16.12 1.03 -2.59
CA ASN A 176 -15.83 -0.35 -2.19
C ASN A 176 -17.10 -1.21 -2.09
N GLY A 177 -18.25 -0.75 -2.60
CA GLY A 177 -19.53 -1.42 -2.44
C GLY A 177 -19.51 -2.90 -2.89
N ARG A 178 -18.87 -3.21 -4.02
CA ARG A 178 -18.69 -4.60 -4.47
C ARG A 178 -17.74 -5.39 -3.59
N LEU A 179 -16.69 -4.77 -3.11
CA LEU A 179 -15.72 -5.43 -2.23
C LEU A 179 -16.34 -5.73 -0.86
N GLN A 180 -17.15 -4.81 -0.32
CA GLN A 180 -17.93 -5.02 0.89
C GLN A 180 -18.98 -6.13 0.74
N GLN A 181 -19.61 -6.25 -0.44
CA GLN A 181 -20.51 -7.37 -0.72
C GLN A 181 -19.79 -8.71 -0.77
N LEU A 182 -18.55 -8.74 -1.27
CA LEU A 182 -17.71 -9.94 -1.32
C LEU A 182 -17.18 -10.31 0.07
N LEU A 183 -16.86 -9.32 0.89
CA LEU A 183 -16.26 -9.45 2.22
C LEU A 183 -17.13 -8.72 3.27
N PRO A 184 -18.35 -9.22 3.56
CA PRO A 184 -19.32 -8.52 4.40
C PRO A 184 -18.87 -8.37 5.86
N ASP A 185 -18.05 -9.29 6.34
CA ASP A 185 -17.55 -9.31 7.71
C ASP A 185 -16.20 -8.60 7.89
N ALA A 186 -15.59 -8.11 6.80
CA ALA A 186 -14.33 -7.39 6.87
C ALA A 186 -14.53 -5.97 7.39
N PRO A 187 -13.91 -5.57 8.50
CA PRO A 187 -13.95 -4.19 8.98
C PRO A 187 -13.38 -3.25 7.93
N MET A 188 -14.06 -2.12 7.72
CA MET A 188 -13.62 -1.08 6.78
C MET A 188 -13.16 0.15 7.56
N ILE A 189 -11.90 0.50 7.38
CA ILE A 189 -11.26 1.65 7.99
C ILE A 189 -11.09 2.74 6.94
N ILE A 190 -11.44 3.97 7.30
CA ILE A 190 -11.38 5.12 6.41
C ILE A 190 -10.42 6.14 7.00
N SER A 191 -9.34 6.41 6.29
CA SER A 191 -8.45 7.52 6.60
C SER A 191 -8.87 8.75 5.80
N GLU A 192 -9.28 9.79 6.49
CA GLU A 192 -9.56 11.07 5.87
C GLU A 192 -8.25 11.72 5.42
N GLY A 193 -8.16 12.06 4.13
CA GLY A 193 -6.99 12.74 3.58
C GLY A 193 -7.07 14.25 3.75
N ARG A 194 -5.93 14.92 3.60
CA ARG A 194 -5.92 16.36 3.38
C ARG A 194 -6.36 16.63 1.95
N THR A 195 -7.53 17.22 1.79
CA THR A 195 -7.95 17.75 0.49
C THR A 195 -7.41 19.15 0.33
N PHE A 196 -6.63 19.37 -0.73
CA PHE A 196 -6.27 20.72 -1.14
C PHE A 196 -7.40 21.25 -2.05
N PRO A 197 -7.78 22.54 -1.91
CA PRO A 197 -8.75 23.13 -2.82
C PRO A 197 -8.22 23.10 -4.25
N VAL A 198 -8.99 22.54 -5.17
CA VAL A 198 -8.66 22.48 -6.59
C VAL A 198 -9.50 23.52 -7.31
N GLU A 199 -8.86 24.57 -7.82
CA GLU A 199 -9.50 25.55 -8.70
C GLU A 199 -9.54 24.98 -10.12
N ARG A 200 -10.74 24.88 -10.67
CA ARG A 200 -10.92 24.44 -12.06
C ARG A 200 -11.02 25.65 -12.97
N ARG A 201 -10.07 25.78 -13.89
CA ARG A 201 -10.06 26.85 -14.90
C ARG A 201 -10.36 26.23 -16.26
N TYR A 202 -11.36 26.75 -16.92
CA TYR A 202 -11.76 26.32 -18.28
C TYR A 202 -11.32 27.42 -19.25
N GLN A 203 -10.41 27.08 -20.16
CA GLN A 203 -9.97 27.96 -21.23
C GLN A 203 -10.37 27.39 -22.58
N PRO A 204 -11.04 28.16 -23.46
CA PRO A 204 -11.30 27.71 -24.82
C PRO A 204 -9.97 27.59 -25.59
N LEU A 205 -9.83 26.56 -26.39
CA LEU A 205 -8.69 26.40 -27.29
C LEU A 205 -8.71 27.52 -28.33
N ALA A 206 -7.60 28.22 -28.50
CA ALA A 206 -7.44 29.16 -29.58
C ALA A 206 -7.44 28.40 -30.93
N ALA A 207 -8.27 28.81 -31.87
CA ALA A 207 -8.53 28.08 -33.14
C ALA A 207 -7.27 27.85 -34.01
N HIS A 208 -6.19 28.61 -33.77
CA HIS A 208 -4.92 28.53 -34.52
C HIS A 208 -3.85 27.68 -33.82
N LEU A 209 -4.09 27.22 -32.60
CA LEU A 209 -3.12 26.39 -31.85
C LEU A 209 -3.47 24.91 -31.94
N ARG A 210 -2.45 24.11 -32.03
CA ARG A 210 -2.60 22.67 -31.80
C ARG A 210 -2.86 22.40 -30.33
N PHE A 211 -3.53 21.28 -30.03
CA PHE A 211 -3.89 20.92 -28.65
C PHE A 211 -2.65 20.81 -27.72
N ASP A 212 -1.58 20.19 -28.19
CA ASP A 212 -0.33 20.04 -27.47
C ASP A 212 0.35 21.39 -27.17
N GLU A 213 0.36 22.32 -28.13
CA GLU A 213 0.88 23.68 -27.94
C GLU A 213 0.04 24.48 -26.95
N ALA A 214 -1.30 24.40 -27.05
CA ALA A 214 -2.20 25.08 -26.13
C ALA A 214 -2.05 24.59 -24.68
N VAL A 215 -1.90 23.27 -24.48
CA VAL A 215 -1.64 22.68 -23.17
C VAL A 215 -0.28 23.14 -22.60
N ALA A 216 0.76 23.16 -23.44
CA ALA A 216 2.08 23.63 -23.00
C ALA A 216 2.07 25.10 -22.56
N ILE A 217 1.38 25.98 -23.33
CA ILE A 217 1.25 27.39 -22.98
C ILE A 217 0.47 27.56 -21.66
N ALA A 218 -0.71 26.92 -21.55
CA ALA A 218 -1.52 26.99 -20.35
C ALA A 218 -0.82 26.45 -19.10
N THR A 219 0.05 25.44 -19.26
CA THR A 219 0.85 24.88 -18.15
C THR A 219 1.95 25.85 -17.71
N ALA A 220 2.50 26.62 -18.64
CA ALA A 220 3.56 27.60 -18.32
C ALA A 220 3.02 28.90 -17.65
N GLU A 221 1.71 29.14 -17.76
CA GLU A 221 1.01 30.29 -17.14
C GLU A 221 0.51 29.98 -15.71
N LEU A 222 0.59 28.73 -15.24
CA LEU A 222 0.21 28.29 -13.89
C LEU A 222 1.34 28.43 -12.88
#